data_d22c4ca9c102932bbbbd4e78343ec9ec
#
_entry.id   d22c4ca9c102932bbbbd4e78343ec9ec
#
_cell.length_a   1.000
_cell.length_b   1.000
_cell.length_c   1.000
_cell.angle_alpha   90.00
_cell.angle_beta   90.00
_cell.angle_gamma   90.00
#
_symmetry.space_group_name_H-M   'P 1'
#
loop_
_entity.id
_entity.type
_entity.pdbx_description
1 polymer ?
#
loop_
_entity_poly.entity_id
_entity_poly.type
_entity_poly.pdbx_seq_one_letter_code
_entity_poly.pdbx_strand_id
1 'polypeptide(L)'
;ELIPKDQSPKSQIDEVYDATDSVLLPGLINTHHHFYQTLTRAYPEALNKELFPWLKSLYKVWANIQPEMLAVSTELALSELLLSGCTTASDHHYLFPSQLKNAIDIQVEEAQKLGMRVVLTRGSMSLGEEDGGLPPQSVVQTKEQILSDSERLIKSYHDSSDGAMTQIAL
;
A
#
# COMPACT_ATOMS: atom_id res chain seq x y z
N GLU A 1 -23.86 -10.90 -11.14
CA GLU A 1 -25.33 -10.97 -11.22
C GLU A 1 -25.87 -11.75 -10.03
N LEU A 2 -26.84 -11.20 -9.31
CA LEU A 2 -27.59 -11.93 -8.28
C LEU A 2 -28.88 -12.43 -8.91
N ILE A 3 -29.09 -13.73 -8.92
CA ILE A 3 -30.26 -14.36 -9.54
C ILE A 3 -30.98 -15.27 -8.51
N PRO A 4 -32.30 -15.41 -8.60
CA PRO A 4 -33.05 -16.37 -7.80
C PRO A 4 -32.63 -17.83 -8.07
N LYS A 5 -32.82 -18.69 -7.07
CA LYS A 5 -32.36 -20.11 -7.13
C LYS A 5 -32.96 -20.89 -8.30
N ASP A 6 -34.16 -20.50 -8.76
CA ASP A 6 -34.90 -21.15 -9.85
C ASP A 6 -34.59 -20.61 -11.24
N GLN A 7 -33.63 -19.69 -11.33
CA GLN A 7 -33.20 -19.10 -12.61
C GLN A 7 -31.77 -19.54 -12.96
N SER A 8 -31.47 -19.60 -14.25
CA SER A 8 -30.12 -19.86 -14.76
C SER A 8 -29.42 -18.56 -15.10
N PRO A 9 -28.11 -18.48 -14.91
CA PRO A 9 -27.31 -17.35 -15.34
C PRO A 9 -27.45 -17.13 -16.87
N LYS A 10 -27.42 -15.86 -17.28
CA LYS A 10 -27.46 -15.49 -18.70
C LYS A 10 -26.09 -15.58 -19.37
N SER A 11 -25.04 -15.51 -18.57
CA SER A 11 -23.64 -15.56 -19.02
C SER A 11 -23.11 -16.99 -18.99
N GLN A 12 -22.10 -17.27 -19.79
CA GLN A 12 -21.33 -18.51 -19.69
C GLN A 12 -20.70 -18.58 -18.28
N ILE A 13 -20.70 -19.78 -17.68
CA ILE A 13 -20.12 -20.07 -16.38
C ILE A 13 -18.82 -20.81 -16.63
N ASP A 14 -17.72 -20.28 -16.10
CA ASP A 14 -16.40 -20.93 -16.17
C ASP A 14 -16.18 -21.85 -14.98
N GLU A 15 -16.71 -21.50 -13.79
CA GLU A 15 -16.52 -22.27 -12.56
C GLU A 15 -17.71 -22.12 -11.63
N VAL A 16 -18.02 -23.17 -10.87
CA VAL A 16 -19.12 -23.20 -9.89
C VAL A 16 -18.59 -23.60 -8.54
N TYR A 17 -18.87 -22.80 -7.53
CA TYR A 17 -18.57 -23.11 -6.13
C TYR A 17 -19.86 -23.41 -5.38
N ASP A 18 -19.91 -24.57 -4.70
CA ASP A 18 -21.00 -24.88 -3.78
C ASP A 18 -20.79 -24.11 -2.46
N ALA A 19 -21.67 -23.16 -2.19
CA ALA A 19 -21.68 -22.37 -0.97
C ALA A 19 -22.85 -22.74 -0.04
N THR A 20 -23.37 -23.96 -0.14
CA THR A 20 -24.41 -24.49 0.77
C THR A 20 -23.94 -24.33 2.21
N ASP A 21 -24.82 -23.86 3.09
CA ASP A 21 -24.51 -23.52 4.50
C ASP A 21 -23.47 -22.42 4.74
N SER A 22 -23.21 -21.60 3.73
CA SER A 22 -22.28 -20.46 3.81
C SER A 22 -22.99 -19.14 3.60
N VAL A 23 -22.38 -18.05 4.09
CA VAL A 23 -22.81 -16.68 3.82
C VAL A 23 -21.75 -16.01 2.95
N LEU A 24 -22.16 -15.56 1.78
CA LEU A 24 -21.28 -14.78 0.90
C LEU A 24 -21.26 -13.32 1.35
N LEU A 25 -20.10 -12.82 1.69
CA LEU A 25 -19.85 -11.43 2.05
C LEU A 25 -18.97 -10.75 1.00
N PRO A 26 -19.10 -9.42 0.80
CA PRO A 26 -18.10 -8.65 0.09
C PRO A 26 -16.74 -8.80 0.79
N GLY A 27 -15.64 -8.77 0.02
CA GLY A 27 -14.30 -8.73 0.59
C GLY A 27 -14.10 -7.51 1.47
N LEU A 28 -13.33 -7.64 2.54
CA LEU A 28 -13.02 -6.54 3.44
C LEU A 28 -12.16 -5.49 2.74
N ILE A 29 -12.27 -4.25 3.19
CA ILE A 29 -11.51 -3.11 2.67
C ILE A 29 -10.67 -2.53 3.81
N ASN A 30 -9.36 -2.47 3.62
CA ASN A 30 -8.43 -1.77 4.51
C ASN A 30 -8.14 -0.39 3.93
N THR A 31 -8.57 0.66 4.62
CA THR A 31 -8.43 2.05 4.14
C THR A 31 -7.20 2.77 4.67
N HIS A 32 -6.41 2.14 5.55
CA HIS A 32 -5.21 2.76 6.12
C HIS A 32 -4.17 1.70 6.47
N HIS A 33 -3.05 1.73 5.75
CA HIS A 33 -1.88 0.89 6.01
C HIS A 33 -0.59 1.64 5.68
N HIS A 34 0.53 1.12 6.19
CA HIS A 34 1.89 1.50 5.84
C HIS A 34 2.68 0.21 5.63
N PHE A 35 2.69 -0.32 4.42
CA PHE A 35 3.22 -1.66 4.13
C PHE A 35 4.67 -1.84 4.61
N TYR A 36 5.53 -0.84 4.40
CA TYR A 36 6.93 -0.88 4.84
C TYR A 36 7.10 -1.01 6.37
N GLN A 37 6.11 -0.62 7.16
CA GLN A 37 6.19 -0.69 8.63
C GLN A 37 6.11 -2.13 9.15
N THR A 38 5.69 -3.10 8.33
CA THR A 38 5.68 -4.52 8.70
C THR A 38 7.07 -5.01 9.09
N LEU A 39 8.15 -4.43 8.51
CA LEU A 39 9.53 -4.77 8.83
C LEU A 39 9.96 -4.36 10.24
N THR A 40 9.26 -3.43 10.87
CA THR A 40 9.65 -2.84 12.15
C THR A 40 8.59 -3.03 13.24
N ARG A 41 7.71 -4.03 13.08
CA ARG A 41 6.77 -4.42 14.14
C ARG A 41 7.55 -4.80 15.40
N ALA A 42 7.10 -4.28 16.55
CA ALA A 42 7.75 -4.50 17.84
C ALA A 42 9.25 -4.15 17.89
N TYR A 43 9.70 -3.18 17.08
CA TYR A 43 11.07 -2.70 17.14
C TYR A 43 11.40 -2.16 18.53
N PRO A 44 12.42 -2.70 19.26
CA PRO A 44 12.60 -2.45 20.68
C PRO A 44 12.72 -0.98 21.06
N GLU A 45 13.47 -0.19 20.26
CA GLU A 45 13.69 1.24 20.54
C GLU A 45 12.45 2.11 20.31
N ALA A 46 11.41 1.56 19.67
CA ALA A 46 10.15 2.25 19.41
C ALA A 46 9.02 1.85 20.36
N LEU A 47 9.19 0.75 21.13
CA LEU A 47 8.14 0.27 22.02
C LEU A 47 7.77 1.29 23.11
N ASN A 48 6.47 1.38 23.39
CA ASN A 48 5.90 2.23 24.47
C ASN A 48 6.22 3.74 24.34
N LYS A 49 6.53 4.19 23.13
CA LYS A 49 6.74 5.62 22.84
C LYS A 49 5.47 6.28 22.34
N GLU A 50 5.29 7.55 22.69
CA GLU A 50 4.31 8.44 22.07
C GLU A 50 4.64 8.64 20.59
N LEU A 51 3.66 9.09 19.80
CA LEU A 51 3.73 9.15 18.34
C LEU A 51 5.00 9.85 17.79
N PHE A 52 5.31 11.05 18.27
CA PHE A 52 6.46 11.80 17.73
C PHE A 52 7.82 11.19 18.13
N PRO A 53 8.07 10.79 19.40
CA PRO A 53 9.27 10.03 19.75
C PRO A 53 9.37 8.68 19.02
N TRP A 54 8.24 8.02 18.76
CA TRP A 54 8.16 6.79 17.97
C TRP A 54 8.62 7.04 16.52
N LEU A 55 8.05 8.05 15.86
CA LEU A 55 8.45 8.44 14.50
C LEU A 55 9.94 8.80 14.41
N LYS A 56 10.47 9.62 15.33
CA LYS A 56 11.90 9.99 15.35
C LYS A 56 12.83 8.78 15.48
N SER A 57 12.41 7.76 16.23
CA SER A 57 13.20 6.52 16.35
C SER A 57 13.21 5.74 15.04
N LEU A 58 12.07 5.64 14.39
CA LEU A 58 11.88 4.79 13.21
C LEU A 58 12.31 5.45 11.90
N TYR A 59 12.20 6.76 11.74
CA TYR A 59 12.67 7.43 10.51
C TYR A 59 14.13 7.15 10.21
N LYS A 60 14.98 7.03 11.23
CA LYS A 60 16.40 6.67 11.07
C LYS A 60 16.59 5.25 10.54
N VAL A 61 15.69 4.35 10.94
CA VAL A 61 15.67 2.96 10.44
C VAL A 61 15.12 2.92 9.03
N TRP A 62 13.96 3.53 8.81
CA TRP A 62 13.26 3.53 7.53
C TRP A 62 14.03 4.27 6.42
N ALA A 63 14.85 5.25 6.76
CA ALA A 63 15.75 5.92 5.80
C ALA A 63 16.73 4.95 5.10
N ASN A 64 16.92 3.75 5.65
CA ASN A 64 17.81 2.72 5.11
C ASN A 64 17.07 1.60 4.35
N ILE A 65 15.76 1.70 4.17
CA ILE A 65 14.98 0.71 3.43
C ILE A 65 15.51 0.63 1.98
N GLN A 66 15.75 -0.60 1.54
CA GLN A 66 16.17 -0.93 0.19
C GLN A 66 14.97 -1.40 -0.65
N PRO A 67 15.05 -1.39 -1.98
CA PRO A 67 13.98 -1.86 -2.86
C PRO A 67 13.47 -3.26 -2.51
N GLU A 68 14.36 -4.21 -2.25
CA GLU A 68 14.01 -5.59 -1.89
C GLU A 68 13.28 -5.67 -0.55
N MET A 69 13.64 -4.82 0.41
CA MET A 69 12.96 -4.74 1.70
C MET A 69 11.54 -4.22 1.53
N LEU A 70 11.33 -3.21 0.67
CA LEU A 70 9.99 -2.70 0.38
C LEU A 70 9.14 -3.76 -0.35
N ALA A 71 9.71 -4.48 -1.32
CA ALA A 71 9.02 -5.56 -2.01
C ALA A 71 8.52 -6.61 -1.02
N VAL A 72 9.41 -7.17 -0.20
CA VAL A 72 9.06 -8.18 0.82
C VAL A 72 8.04 -7.66 1.82
N SER A 73 8.17 -6.42 2.29
CA SER A 73 7.21 -5.85 3.25
C SER A 73 5.82 -5.62 2.63
N THR A 74 5.77 -5.25 1.36
CA THR A 74 4.53 -5.10 0.61
C THR A 74 3.86 -6.45 0.40
N GLU A 75 4.61 -7.45 -0.07
CA GLU A 75 4.14 -8.82 -0.23
C GLU A 75 3.59 -9.39 1.08
N LEU A 76 4.32 -9.22 2.19
CA LEU A 76 3.89 -9.66 3.51
C LEU A 76 2.58 -8.98 3.93
N ALA A 77 2.51 -7.65 3.85
CA ALA A 77 1.32 -6.89 4.25
C ALA A 77 0.09 -7.30 3.43
N LEU A 78 0.22 -7.40 2.11
CA LEU A 78 -0.87 -7.79 1.23
C LEU A 78 -1.30 -9.23 1.44
N SER A 79 -0.35 -10.16 1.67
CA SER A 79 -0.65 -11.56 1.97
C SER A 79 -1.42 -11.71 3.29
N GLU A 80 -1.02 -11.01 4.35
CA GLU A 80 -1.76 -11.00 5.62
C GLU A 80 -3.18 -10.45 5.45
N LEU A 81 -3.34 -9.38 4.66
CA LEU A 81 -4.65 -8.80 4.36
C LEU A 81 -5.53 -9.78 3.57
N LEU A 82 -5.01 -10.43 2.52
CA LEU A 82 -5.72 -11.44 1.75
C LEU A 82 -6.15 -12.62 2.63
N LEU A 83 -5.26 -13.14 3.47
CA LEU A 83 -5.56 -14.22 4.41
C LEU A 83 -6.63 -13.83 5.44
N SER A 84 -6.79 -12.54 5.73
CA SER A 84 -7.87 -12.03 6.59
C SER A 84 -9.20 -11.79 5.88
N GLY A 85 -9.28 -12.05 4.56
CA GLY A 85 -10.45 -11.78 3.72
C GLY A 85 -10.53 -10.36 3.18
N CYS A 86 -9.47 -9.57 3.30
CA CYS A 86 -9.37 -8.24 2.70
C CYS A 86 -9.04 -8.36 1.21
N THR A 87 -9.80 -7.69 0.36
CA THR A 87 -9.63 -7.71 -1.11
C THR A 87 -9.24 -6.37 -1.70
N THR A 88 -9.23 -5.32 -0.89
CA THR A 88 -8.86 -3.96 -1.30
C THR A 88 -8.09 -3.28 -0.18
N ALA A 89 -6.90 -2.77 -0.45
CA ALA A 89 -6.09 -2.08 0.53
C ALA A 89 -5.65 -0.69 0.04
N SER A 90 -5.58 0.26 0.97
CA SER A 90 -4.93 1.55 0.75
C SER A 90 -3.64 1.61 1.55
N ASP A 91 -2.52 1.92 0.88
CA ASP A 91 -1.23 2.20 1.52
C ASP A 91 -0.89 3.68 1.50
N HIS A 92 -0.29 4.16 2.57
CA HIS A 92 0.19 5.53 2.70
C HIS A 92 1.72 5.53 2.74
N HIS A 93 2.35 5.49 1.55
CA HIS A 93 3.81 5.53 1.41
C HIS A 93 4.30 6.97 1.23
N TYR A 94 5.22 7.41 2.09
CA TYR A 94 5.75 8.78 2.07
C TYR A 94 7.27 8.85 2.26
N LEU A 95 7.97 7.70 2.23
CA LEU A 95 9.42 7.59 2.41
C LEU A 95 10.11 7.32 1.07
N PHE A 96 10.89 8.28 0.60
CA PHE A 96 11.62 8.19 -0.67
C PHE A 96 13.10 8.52 -0.48
N PRO A 97 13.86 7.72 0.29
CA PRO A 97 15.30 7.89 0.35
C PRO A 97 15.92 7.66 -1.03
N SER A 98 17.14 8.12 -1.24
CA SER A 98 17.78 8.15 -2.57
C SER A 98 17.81 6.80 -3.30
N GLN A 99 17.92 5.70 -2.56
CA GLN A 99 17.90 4.33 -3.08
C GLN A 99 16.48 3.78 -3.35
N LEU A 100 15.41 4.51 -2.94
CA LEU A 100 14.02 4.03 -3.02
C LEU A 100 13.11 5.02 -3.75
N LYS A 101 13.58 5.59 -4.85
CA LYS A 101 12.81 6.56 -5.65
C LYS A 101 11.61 5.93 -6.34
N ASN A 102 11.67 4.64 -6.62
CA ASN A 102 10.63 3.84 -7.30
C ASN A 102 9.74 3.06 -6.32
N ALA A 103 9.53 3.58 -5.11
CA ALA A 103 8.78 2.87 -4.06
C ALA A 103 7.37 2.45 -4.52
N ILE A 104 6.61 3.35 -5.13
CA ILE A 104 5.25 3.05 -5.58
C ILE A 104 5.24 2.04 -6.72
N ASP A 105 6.22 2.10 -7.63
CA ASP A 105 6.36 1.11 -8.71
C ASP A 105 6.52 -0.31 -8.14
N ILE A 106 7.35 -0.47 -7.11
CA ILE A 106 7.56 -1.75 -6.40
C ILE A 106 6.24 -2.22 -5.77
N GLN A 107 5.51 -1.34 -5.10
CA GLN A 107 4.23 -1.70 -4.49
C GLN A 107 3.18 -2.10 -5.53
N VAL A 108 3.14 -1.44 -6.67
CA VAL A 108 2.26 -1.82 -7.80
C VAL A 108 2.63 -3.22 -8.28
N GLU A 109 3.91 -3.51 -8.49
CA GLU A 109 4.39 -4.81 -8.96
C GLU A 109 3.99 -5.94 -7.99
N GLU A 110 4.21 -5.76 -6.69
CA GLU A 110 3.85 -6.78 -5.69
C GLU A 110 2.33 -6.97 -5.59
N ALA A 111 1.55 -5.89 -5.67
CA ALA A 111 0.09 -5.98 -5.67
C ALA A 111 -0.43 -6.73 -6.91
N GLN A 112 0.17 -6.52 -8.07
CA GLN A 112 -0.17 -7.23 -9.31
C GLN A 112 0.17 -8.72 -9.22
N LYS A 113 1.33 -9.08 -8.66
CA LYS A 113 1.73 -10.49 -8.44
C LYS A 113 0.73 -11.25 -7.58
N LEU A 114 0.21 -10.59 -6.54
CA LEU A 114 -0.78 -11.17 -5.62
C LEU A 114 -2.23 -11.06 -6.11
N GLY A 115 -2.49 -10.28 -7.15
CA GLY A 115 -3.84 -10.04 -7.66
C GLY A 115 -4.73 -9.25 -6.68
N MET A 116 -4.14 -8.41 -5.83
CA MET A 116 -4.88 -7.60 -4.87
C MET A 116 -5.15 -6.20 -5.39
N ARG A 117 -6.37 -5.71 -5.16
CA ARG A 117 -6.74 -4.32 -5.48
C ARG A 117 -6.10 -3.36 -4.49
N VAL A 118 -5.47 -2.30 -5.01
CA VAL A 118 -4.79 -1.31 -4.18
C VAL A 118 -5.08 0.13 -4.59
N VAL A 119 -5.11 1.00 -3.59
CA VAL A 119 -5.01 2.46 -3.73
C VAL A 119 -3.72 2.88 -3.05
N LEU A 120 -2.72 3.25 -3.85
CA LEU A 120 -1.38 3.58 -3.35
C LEU A 120 -1.21 5.09 -3.28
N THR A 121 -1.03 5.60 -2.08
CA THR A 121 -0.80 7.03 -1.87
C THR A 121 0.68 7.33 -2.02
N ARG A 122 1.01 8.17 -3.01
CA ARG A 122 2.31 8.80 -3.14
C ARG A 122 2.35 10.00 -2.22
N GLY A 123 2.62 9.75 -0.95
CA GLY A 123 2.85 10.80 0.05
C GLY A 123 4.17 11.53 -0.18
N SER A 124 4.48 12.51 0.66
CA SER A 124 5.69 13.31 0.49
C SER A 124 6.21 13.88 1.80
N MET A 125 7.52 14.08 1.87
CA MET A 125 8.19 14.81 2.93
C MET A 125 9.08 15.89 2.30
N SER A 126 8.77 17.16 2.56
CA SER A 126 9.52 18.31 2.06
C SER A 126 10.23 19.12 3.16
N LEU A 127 10.05 18.73 4.44
CA LEU A 127 10.61 19.42 5.60
C LEU A 127 11.39 18.43 6.47
N GLY A 128 12.71 18.55 6.49
CA GLY A 128 13.62 17.72 7.28
C GLY A 128 13.91 18.26 8.67
N GLU A 129 14.64 17.48 9.47
CA GLU A 129 15.02 17.86 10.84
C GLU A 129 15.86 19.15 10.92
N GLU A 130 16.62 19.47 9.89
CA GLU A 130 17.39 20.72 9.79
C GLU A 130 16.51 21.95 9.64
N ASP A 131 15.29 21.77 9.12
CA ASP A 131 14.31 22.83 8.88
C ASP A 131 13.12 22.78 9.88
N GLY A 132 13.27 22.02 10.97
CA GLY A 132 12.26 21.88 12.02
C GLY A 132 11.22 20.77 11.77
N GLY A 133 11.42 19.94 10.77
CA GLY A 133 10.64 18.71 10.54
C GLY A 133 11.09 17.55 11.44
N LEU A 134 10.51 16.37 11.21
CA LEU A 134 10.84 15.15 11.98
C LEU A 134 11.80 14.21 11.26
N PRO A 135 11.70 14.02 9.93
CA PRO A 135 12.50 13.03 9.23
C PRO A 135 13.95 13.52 8.99
N PRO A 136 14.92 12.60 8.90
CA PRO A 136 16.27 12.96 8.50
C PRO A 136 16.28 13.54 7.08
N GLN A 137 17.23 14.42 6.79
CA GLN A 137 17.34 15.11 5.50
C GLN A 137 17.43 14.15 4.31
N SER A 138 17.95 12.93 4.53
CA SER A 138 18.11 11.89 3.49
C SER A 138 16.81 11.37 2.88
N VAL A 139 15.66 11.60 3.52
CA VAL A 139 14.34 11.20 3.00
C VAL A 139 13.49 12.38 2.52
N VAL A 140 14.04 13.60 2.59
CA VAL A 140 13.35 14.82 2.13
C VAL A 140 13.50 14.95 0.62
N GLN A 141 12.43 15.35 -0.03
CA GLN A 141 12.39 15.58 -1.47
C GLN A 141 12.10 17.06 -1.79
N THR A 142 12.60 17.52 -2.92
CA THR A 142 12.20 18.85 -3.43
C THR A 142 10.77 18.82 -3.96
N LYS A 143 10.14 19.98 -4.01
CA LYS A 143 8.78 20.13 -4.56
C LYS A 143 8.70 19.63 -6.00
N GLU A 144 9.72 19.91 -6.80
CA GLU A 144 9.81 19.51 -8.20
C GLU A 144 9.86 17.97 -8.33
N GLN A 145 10.65 17.30 -7.48
CA GLN A 145 10.72 15.84 -7.43
C GLN A 145 9.37 15.23 -7.08
N ILE A 146 8.70 15.77 -6.05
CA ILE A 146 7.40 15.30 -5.60
C ILE A 146 6.37 15.42 -6.73
N LEU A 147 6.25 16.59 -7.34
CA LEU A 147 5.25 16.84 -8.39
C LEU A 147 5.50 16.02 -9.64
N SER A 148 6.75 15.97 -10.11
CA SER A 148 7.13 15.19 -11.30
C SER A 148 6.87 13.70 -11.14
N ASP A 149 7.21 13.14 -9.97
CA ASP A 149 6.98 11.73 -9.71
C ASP A 149 5.49 11.41 -9.52
N SER A 150 4.74 12.29 -8.85
CA SER A 150 3.28 12.17 -8.73
C SER A 150 2.59 12.14 -10.10
N GLU A 151 2.96 13.05 -11.00
CA GLU A 151 2.43 13.09 -12.37
C GLU A 151 2.80 11.80 -13.14
N ARG A 152 4.04 11.34 -13.02
CA ARG A 152 4.51 10.09 -13.64
C ARG A 152 3.68 8.89 -13.20
N LEU A 153 3.50 8.73 -11.89
CA LEU A 153 2.77 7.61 -11.30
C LEU A 153 1.30 7.61 -11.71
N ILE A 154 0.64 8.77 -11.70
CA ILE A 154 -0.75 8.88 -12.16
C ILE A 154 -0.84 8.46 -13.64
N LYS A 155 0.04 8.96 -14.50
CA LYS A 155 0.04 8.60 -15.92
C LYS A 155 0.33 7.13 -16.19
N SER A 156 1.16 6.50 -15.35
CA SER A 156 1.62 5.12 -15.56
C SER A 156 0.65 4.06 -15.01
N TYR A 157 -0.02 4.34 -13.89
CA TYR A 157 -0.70 3.31 -13.12
C TYR A 157 -2.14 3.64 -12.71
N HIS A 158 -2.54 4.92 -12.71
CA HIS A 158 -3.88 5.24 -12.24
C HIS A 158 -4.94 4.83 -13.25
N ASP A 159 -5.80 3.91 -12.84
CA ASP A 159 -6.98 3.51 -13.57
C ASP A 159 -8.23 4.02 -12.84
N SER A 160 -9.00 4.90 -13.50
CA SER A 160 -10.22 5.50 -12.95
C SER A 160 -11.49 4.71 -13.24
N SER A 161 -11.38 3.53 -13.87
CA SER A 161 -12.53 2.69 -14.18
C SER A 161 -13.10 2.03 -12.92
N ASP A 162 -14.39 1.70 -12.97
CA ASP A 162 -15.05 0.97 -11.89
C ASP A 162 -14.39 -0.41 -11.71
N GLY A 163 -13.99 -0.72 -10.47
CA GLY A 163 -13.34 -1.98 -10.14
C GLY A 163 -11.86 -2.07 -10.54
N ALA A 164 -11.24 -0.94 -10.89
CA ALA A 164 -9.81 -0.88 -11.19
C ALA A 164 -8.95 -1.59 -10.14
N MET A 165 -7.92 -2.31 -10.59
CA MET A 165 -7.02 -3.02 -9.69
C MET A 165 -5.96 -2.12 -9.05
N THR A 166 -5.60 -1.01 -9.71
CA THR A 166 -4.59 -0.07 -9.20
C THR A 166 -5.05 1.36 -9.37
N GLN A 167 -5.07 2.08 -8.27
CA GLN A 167 -5.29 3.52 -8.26
C GLN A 167 -4.18 4.23 -7.50
N ILE A 168 -3.83 5.43 -7.94
CA ILE A 168 -2.84 6.30 -7.29
C ILE A 168 -3.58 7.45 -6.61
N ALA A 169 -3.23 7.69 -5.34
CA ALA A 169 -3.64 8.84 -4.55
C ALA A 169 -2.42 9.73 -4.22
N LEU A 170 -2.67 10.96 -3.77
CA LEU A 170 -1.64 11.93 -3.35
C LEU A 170 -1.94 12.44 -1.94
#